data_15f194450bea6f7ff1017f90b09d6103
#
_entry.id   15f194450bea6f7ff1017f90b09d6103
#
_cell.length_a   1.000
_cell.length_b   1.000
_cell.length_c   1.000
_cell.angle_alpha   90.00
_cell.angle_beta   90.00
_cell.angle_gamma   90.00
#
_symmetry.space_group_name_H-M   'P 1'
#
loop_
_entity.id
_entity.type
_entity.pdbx_description
1 polymer ?
#
loop_
_entity_poly.entity_id
_entity_poly.type
_entity_poly.pdbx_seq_one_letter_code
_entity_poly.pdbx_strand_id
1 'polypeptide(L)'
;MRQHPFLARLCNACHGAVLALLCAASATATDIVLPLELDLAIVEEALAVQLFTGTDAKAELFHDSQSCNALTLSEPRVEGTESGQLRVTSRIEARIGLLLGGRCRLPVAWNGLIETFEDIRVMPGSDQVSFRVTDSNMLSSEDGSRKLPGMIWDWIKGQVHPRLSAITLDFGPALTELRSLIHDALPADLAERSAVAHSLQLRGAEARPGAMTVLLTLQAPSIPTLATATGDTGPLSSAELAAWDEAWQAWDAFATWLIKDLAAPADPELRAELLALFMEAR
;
A
#
# COMPACT_ATOMS: atom_id res chain seq x y z
N MET A 1 52.81 -44.39 -38.95
CA MET A 1 51.66 -43.84 -38.13
C MET A 1 52.05 -42.46 -37.69
N ARG A 2 51.50 -41.41 -38.37
CA ARG A 2 51.75 -40.00 -38.01
C ARG A 2 50.54 -39.51 -37.23
N GLN A 3 50.76 -39.23 -35.94
CA GLN A 3 49.74 -38.62 -35.11
C GLN A 3 49.63 -37.10 -35.40
N HIS A 4 48.43 -36.63 -35.69
CA HIS A 4 48.13 -35.23 -36.00
C HIS A 4 48.11 -34.39 -34.72
N PRO A 5 48.92 -33.31 -34.61
CA PRO A 5 48.90 -32.41 -33.40
C PRO A 5 47.84 -31.38 -33.43
N PHE A 6 46.77 -31.49 -34.23
CA PHE A 6 45.77 -30.46 -34.42
C PHE A 6 44.63 -30.50 -33.38
N LEU A 7 44.40 -31.63 -32.71
CA LEU A 7 43.30 -31.80 -31.76
C LEU A 7 43.60 -31.29 -30.33
N ALA A 8 44.88 -31.12 -29.98
CA ALA A 8 45.26 -30.66 -28.64
C ALA A 8 45.12 -29.11 -28.41
N ARG A 9 45.07 -28.33 -29.51
CA ARG A 9 44.96 -26.86 -29.42
C ARG A 9 43.51 -26.32 -29.33
N LEU A 10 42.51 -27.09 -29.74
CA LEU A 10 41.09 -26.70 -29.65
C LEU A 10 40.51 -26.88 -28.24
N CYS A 11 41.05 -27.81 -27.45
CA CYS A 11 40.52 -28.08 -26.11
C CYS A 11 40.90 -27.00 -25.07
N ASN A 12 42.06 -26.34 -25.24
CA ASN A 12 42.48 -25.28 -24.32
C ASN A 12 41.80 -23.93 -24.56
N ALA A 13 41.30 -23.65 -25.78
CA ALA A 13 40.58 -22.43 -26.07
C ALA A 13 39.15 -22.45 -25.53
N CYS A 14 38.51 -23.62 -25.50
CA CYS A 14 37.17 -23.78 -24.94
C CYS A 14 37.13 -23.69 -23.40
N HIS A 15 38.19 -24.12 -22.70
CA HIS A 15 38.25 -24.05 -21.25
C HIS A 15 38.47 -22.61 -20.72
N GLY A 16 39.14 -21.76 -21.47
CA GLY A 16 39.34 -20.36 -21.12
C GLY A 16 38.07 -19.51 -21.27
N ALA A 17 37.25 -19.80 -22.27
CA ALA A 17 36.01 -19.08 -22.53
C ALA A 17 34.88 -19.43 -21.52
N VAL A 18 34.83 -20.68 -21.05
CA VAL A 18 33.83 -21.12 -20.04
C VAL A 18 34.19 -20.62 -18.66
N LEU A 19 35.47 -20.46 -18.30
CA LEU A 19 35.86 -19.88 -17.01
C LEU A 19 35.63 -18.34 -16.96
N ALA A 20 35.70 -17.65 -18.09
CA ALA A 20 35.47 -16.21 -18.16
C ALA A 20 33.95 -15.86 -18.04
N LEU A 21 33.06 -16.79 -18.40
CA LEU A 21 31.61 -16.59 -18.24
C LEU A 21 31.09 -16.84 -16.81
N LEU A 22 31.88 -17.50 -15.96
CA LEU A 22 31.49 -17.80 -14.58
C LEU A 22 31.87 -16.70 -13.56
N CYS A 23 32.61 -15.68 -14.00
CA CYS A 23 32.98 -14.52 -13.17
C CYS A 23 32.14 -13.27 -13.41
N ALA A 24 31.01 -13.38 -14.10
CA ALA A 24 29.97 -12.35 -13.98
C ALA A 24 29.41 -12.46 -12.55
N ALA A 25 30.07 -11.82 -11.59
CA ALA A 25 29.54 -11.59 -10.27
C ALA A 25 28.18 -10.92 -10.47
N SER A 26 27.12 -11.69 -10.29
CA SER A 26 25.77 -11.17 -10.25
C SER A 26 25.75 -10.14 -9.13
N ALA A 27 25.81 -8.87 -9.49
CA ALA A 27 25.51 -7.79 -8.57
C ALA A 27 24.08 -8.02 -8.10
N THR A 28 23.92 -8.64 -6.94
CA THR A 28 22.61 -8.86 -6.35
C THR A 28 22.10 -7.52 -5.89
N ALA A 29 21.12 -6.98 -6.63
CA ALA A 29 20.36 -5.83 -6.14
C ALA A 29 19.80 -6.15 -4.76
N THR A 30 19.95 -5.23 -3.83
CA THR A 30 19.39 -5.38 -2.48
C THR A 30 18.00 -4.78 -2.46
N ASP A 31 16.99 -5.57 -2.11
CA ASP A 31 15.64 -5.09 -1.92
C ASP A 31 15.57 -4.30 -0.61
N ILE A 32 15.24 -3.02 -0.71
CA ILE A 32 14.93 -2.16 0.42
C ILE A 32 13.41 -2.20 0.61
N VAL A 33 12.97 -2.56 1.82
CA VAL A 33 11.56 -2.56 2.18
C VAL A 33 11.25 -1.30 2.98
N LEU A 34 10.28 -0.53 2.50
CA LEU A 34 9.84 0.73 3.09
C LEU A 34 8.39 0.56 3.59
N PRO A 35 8.15 0.41 4.90
CA PRO A 35 6.80 0.45 5.44
C PRO A 35 6.29 1.89 5.45
N LEU A 36 5.08 2.10 4.93
CA LEU A 36 4.37 3.36 4.94
C LEU A 36 3.08 3.17 5.75
N GLU A 37 2.94 3.93 6.82
CA GLU A 37 1.72 3.95 7.62
C GLU A 37 0.75 4.99 7.08
N LEU A 38 -0.49 4.57 6.84
CA LEU A 38 -1.58 5.40 6.33
C LEU A 38 -2.73 5.38 7.32
N ASP A 39 -3.39 6.52 7.48
CA ASP A 39 -4.62 6.61 8.24
C ASP A 39 -5.73 5.78 7.57
N LEU A 40 -6.55 5.10 8.36
CA LEU A 40 -7.69 4.34 7.86
C LEU A 40 -8.76 5.22 7.21
N ALA A 41 -8.74 6.52 7.43
CA ALA A 41 -9.60 7.50 6.75
C ALA A 41 -9.49 7.39 5.21
N ILE A 42 -8.34 6.96 4.66
CA ILE A 42 -8.19 6.74 3.22
C ILE A 42 -9.11 5.61 2.71
N VAL A 43 -9.34 4.58 3.53
CA VAL A 43 -10.27 3.48 3.19
C VAL A 43 -11.72 3.96 3.34
N GLU A 44 -12.02 4.75 4.38
CA GLU A 44 -13.35 5.35 4.57
C GLU A 44 -13.72 6.28 3.41
N GLU A 45 -12.77 7.09 2.94
CA GLU A 45 -12.96 7.94 1.76
C GLU A 45 -13.19 7.11 0.49
N ALA A 46 -12.43 6.04 0.29
CA ALA A 46 -12.63 5.14 -0.84
C ALA A 46 -14.02 4.49 -0.81
N LEU A 47 -14.49 4.06 0.36
CA LEU A 47 -15.86 3.57 0.56
C LEU A 47 -16.89 4.65 0.22
N ALA A 48 -16.69 5.87 0.72
CA ALA A 48 -17.60 7.00 0.48
C ALA A 48 -17.74 7.30 -1.04
N VAL A 49 -16.61 7.36 -1.75
CA VAL A 49 -16.58 7.72 -3.17
C VAL A 49 -17.05 6.57 -4.08
N GLN A 50 -16.74 5.31 -3.74
CA GLN A 50 -17.00 4.17 -4.63
C GLN A 50 -18.30 3.42 -4.31
N LEU A 51 -18.79 3.47 -3.07
CA LEU A 51 -19.96 2.71 -2.65
C LEU A 51 -21.07 3.56 -2.02
N PHE A 52 -20.74 4.46 -1.10
CA PHE A 52 -21.73 5.26 -0.35
C PHE A 52 -22.06 6.58 -1.06
N THR A 53 -22.37 6.49 -2.35
CA THR A 53 -22.58 7.65 -3.26
C THR A 53 -23.99 8.21 -3.26
N GLY A 54 -24.93 7.57 -2.56
CA GLY A 54 -26.32 8.00 -2.49
C GLY A 54 -26.54 9.19 -1.57
N THR A 55 -27.77 9.69 -1.50
CA THR A 55 -28.20 10.75 -0.59
C THR A 55 -27.88 10.33 0.85
N ASP A 56 -27.41 11.27 1.68
CA ASP A 56 -27.01 11.03 3.06
C ASP A 56 -25.91 9.97 3.24
N ALA A 57 -24.98 9.89 2.29
CA ALA A 57 -23.89 8.90 2.27
C ALA A 57 -24.42 7.46 2.47
N LYS A 58 -25.46 7.10 1.73
CA LYS A 58 -26.03 5.76 1.70
C LYS A 58 -25.59 4.98 0.47
N ALA A 59 -25.42 3.68 0.64
CA ALA A 59 -25.18 2.72 -0.44
C ALA A 59 -26.44 1.87 -0.65
N GLU A 60 -27.15 2.07 -1.75
CA GLU A 60 -28.24 1.20 -2.15
C GLU A 60 -27.66 -0.03 -2.86
N LEU A 61 -27.69 -1.17 -2.18
CA LEU A 61 -27.13 -2.42 -2.71
C LEU A 61 -28.12 -3.20 -3.56
N PHE A 62 -29.39 -3.09 -3.22
CA PHE A 62 -30.47 -3.72 -3.92
C PHE A 62 -31.78 -2.94 -3.76
N HIS A 63 -32.53 -2.83 -4.85
CA HIS A 63 -33.89 -2.30 -4.87
C HIS A 63 -34.64 -2.94 -6.02
N ASP A 64 -35.80 -3.56 -5.73
CA ASP A 64 -36.65 -4.08 -6.79
C ASP A 64 -37.62 -3.02 -7.31
N SER A 65 -38.13 -3.19 -8.53
CA SER A 65 -38.99 -2.23 -9.21
C SER A 65 -40.30 -1.90 -8.46
N GLN A 66 -40.66 -2.68 -7.44
CA GLN A 66 -41.92 -2.57 -6.69
C GLN A 66 -41.66 -2.23 -5.23
N SER A 67 -40.42 -1.91 -4.84
CA SER A 67 -40.00 -1.58 -3.49
C SER A 67 -40.37 -2.64 -2.45
N CYS A 68 -40.55 -3.91 -2.90
CA CYS A 68 -40.83 -5.03 -2.02
C CYS A 68 -39.59 -5.53 -1.32
N ASN A 69 -38.47 -5.50 -2.04
CA ASN A 69 -37.15 -5.85 -1.52
C ASN A 69 -36.21 -4.68 -1.73
N ALA A 70 -35.56 -4.27 -0.65
CA ALA A 70 -34.56 -3.22 -0.67
C ALA A 70 -33.48 -3.52 0.38
N LEU A 71 -32.25 -3.10 0.10
CA LEU A 71 -31.11 -3.26 0.99
C LEU A 71 -30.21 -2.03 0.87
N THR A 72 -30.01 -1.35 1.97
CA THR A 72 -29.20 -0.12 2.04
C THR A 72 -28.20 -0.23 3.18
N LEU A 73 -26.98 0.21 2.92
CA LEU A 73 -25.96 0.44 3.95
C LEU A 73 -25.78 1.94 4.19
N SER A 74 -25.38 2.30 5.40
CA SER A 74 -25.04 3.68 5.80
C SER A 74 -24.00 3.67 6.94
N GLU A 75 -23.44 4.84 7.23
CA GLU A 75 -22.52 5.06 8.35
C GLU A 75 -21.35 4.05 8.38
N PRO A 76 -20.56 3.90 7.31
CA PRO A 76 -19.41 3.00 7.34
C PRO A 76 -18.38 3.48 8.35
N ARG A 77 -17.79 2.54 9.10
CA ARG A 77 -16.62 2.76 9.96
C ARG A 77 -15.61 1.69 9.68
N VAL A 78 -14.35 2.10 9.62
CA VAL A 78 -13.23 1.21 9.28
C VAL A 78 -12.29 1.13 10.47
N GLU A 79 -11.94 -0.08 10.85
CA GLU A 79 -10.97 -0.35 11.91
C GLU A 79 -10.01 -1.46 11.46
N GLY A 80 -8.76 -1.37 11.87
CA GLY A 80 -7.81 -2.46 11.70
C GLY A 80 -7.89 -3.45 12.86
N THR A 81 -7.68 -4.72 12.55
CA THR A 81 -7.66 -5.79 13.55
C THR A 81 -6.25 -6.24 13.89
N GLU A 82 -6.07 -6.88 15.04
CA GLU A 82 -4.80 -7.50 15.42
C GLU A 82 -4.37 -8.64 14.48
N SER A 83 -5.31 -9.22 13.73
CA SER A 83 -5.05 -10.27 12.73
C SER A 83 -4.60 -9.74 11.38
N GLY A 84 -4.47 -8.42 11.21
CA GLY A 84 -4.04 -7.81 9.94
C GLY A 84 -5.16 -7.56 8.94
N GLN A 85 -6.42 -7.78 9.33
CA GLN A 85 -7.60 -7.56 8.51
C GLN A 85 -8.21 -6.19 8.77
N LEU A 86 -8.96 -5.68 7.80
CA LEU A 86 -9.90 -4.59 8.05
C LEU A 86 -11.21 -5.15 8.61
N ARG A 87 -11.79 -4.40 9.52
CA ARG A 87 -13.16 -4.57 9.99
C ARG A 87 -13.97 -3.37 9.55
N VAL A 88 -14.97 -3.60 8.70
CA VAL A 88 -15.90 -2.56 8.25
C VAL A 88 -17.24 -2.80 8.93
N THR A 89 -17.69 -1.83 9.72
CA THR A 89 -19.00 -1.86 10.37
C THR A 89 -19.91 -0.84 9.68
N SER A 90 -21.12 -1.25 9.29
CA SER A 90 -22.10 -0.38 8.66
C SER A 90 -23.49 -0.60 9.24
N ARG A 91 -24.28 0.44 9.30
CA ARG A 91 -25.72 0.30 9.55
C ARG A 91 -26.37 -0.28 8.31
N ILE A 92 -27.29 -1.25 8.51
CA ILE A 92 -27.99 -1.92 7.43
C ILE A 92 -29.50 -1.78 7.62
N GLU A 93 -30.17 -1.38 6.57
CA GLU A 93 -31.65 -1.36 6.48
C GLU A 93 -32.07 -2.35 5.39
N ALA A 94 -32.80 -3.39 5.77
CA ALA A 94 -33.30 -4.40 4.85
C ALA A 94 -34.83 -4.45 4.87
N ARG A 95 -35.44 -4.46 3.70
CA ARG A 95 -36.85 -4.77 3.51
C ARG A 95 -36.96 -5.98 2.61
N ILE A 96 -37.66 -7.00 3.04
CA ILE A 96 -37.78 -8.26 2.32
C ILE A 96 -39.21 -8.71 2.36
N GLY A 97 -39.81 -8.91 1.20
CA GLY A 97 -41.17 -9.37 1.07
C GLY A 97 -41.37 -10.34 -0.11
N LEU A 98 -42.54 -10.91 -0.21
CA LEU A 98 -42.94 -11.79 -1.31
C LEU A 98 -43.78 -11.02 -2.32
N LEU A 99 -43.39 -11.05 -3.57
CA LEU A 99 -44.18 -10.46 -4.66
C LEU A 99 -45.20 -11.45 -5.16
N LEU A 100 -46.47 -11.27 -4.82
CA LEU A 100 -47.56 -12.12 -5.26
C LEU A 100 -48.64 -11.28 -5.94
N GLY A 101 -48.92 -11.59 -7.21
CA GLY A 101 -49.94 -10.89 -8.02
C GLY A 101 -49.67 -9.39 -8.17
N GLY A 102 -48.39 -8.98 -8.30
CA GLY A 102 -47.97 -7.57 -8.42
C GLY A 102 -48.06 -6.76 -7.13
N ARG A 103 -48.25 -7.40 -5.99
CA ARG A 103 -48.33 -6.75 -4.69
C ARG A 103 -47.32 -7.35 -3.71
N CYS A 104 -46.65 -6.49 -2.95
CA CYS A 104 -45.77 -6.93 -1.89
C CYS A 104 -46.59 -7.53 -0.74
N ARG A 105 -46.29 -8.75 -0.36
CA ARG A 105 -46.92 -9.48 0.74
C ARG A 105 -45.90 -9.81 1.80
N LEU A 106 -46.33 -9.81 3.05
CA LEU A 106 -45.53 -10.18 4.21
C LEU A 106 -44.18 -9.43 4.28
N PRO A 107 -44.14 -8.12 4.09
CA PRO A 107 -42.89 -7.40 4.18
C PRO A 107 -42.31 -7.50 5.60
N VAL A 108 -41.05 -7.91 5.70
CA VAL A 108 -40.26 -7.87 6.91
C VAL A 108 -39.27 -6.72 6.76
N ALA A 109 -39.29 -5.77 7.67
CA ALA A 109 -38.28 -4.74 7.79
C ALA A 109 -37.33 -5.14 8.92
N TRP A 110 -36.05 -4.96 8.68
CA TRP A 110 -35.00 -5.23 9.65
C TRP A 110 -33.93 -4.15 9.56
N ASN A 111 -33.54 -3.61 10.72
CA ASN A 111 -32.49 -2.62 10.87
C ASN A 111 -31.48 -3.16 11.89
N GLY A 112 -30.19 -2.95 11.63
CA GLY A 112 -29.13 -3.42 12.51
C GLY A 112 -27.78 -2.93 12.06
N LEU A 113 -26.74 -3.59 12.56
CA LEU A 113 -25.37 -3.40 12.12
C LEU A 113 -24.85 -4.67 11.46
N ILE A 114 -24.12 -4.50 10.38
CA ILE A 114 -23.31 -5.54 9.78
C ILE A 114 -21.84 -5.23 10.01
N GLU A 115 -21.09 -6.24 10.35
CA GLU A 115 -19.64 -6.20 10.50
C GLU A 115 -19.07 -7.16 9.47
N THR A 116 -18.12 -6.69 8.66
CA THR A 116 -17.39 -7.51 7.70
C THR A 116 -15.91 -7.50 8.01
N PHE A 117 -15.23 -8.62 7.75
CA PHE A 117 -13.78 -8.76 7.88
C PHE A 117 -13.18 -8.95 6.50
N GLU A 118 -12.15 -8.18 6.19
CA GLU A 118 -11.62 -8.08 4.84
C GLU A 118 -10.11 -8.29 4.84
N ASP A 119 -9.65 -9.24 4.02
CA ASP A 119 -8.23 -9.37 3.69
C ASP A 119 -7.82 -8.26 2.73
N ILE A 120 -6.71 -7.64 3.02
CA ILE A 120 -6.09 -6.67 2.12
C ILE A 120 -5.18 -7.41 1.15
N ARG A 121 -5.29 -7.09 -0.14
CA ARG A 121 -4.51 -7.73 -1.19
C ARG A 121 -3.94 -6.70 -2.16
N VAL A 122 -2.66 -6.81 -2.42
CA VAL A 122 -2.02 -6.11 -3.54
C VAL A 122 -2.27 -6.93 -4.80
N MET A 123 -2.74 -6.28 -5.84
CA MET A 123 -2.94 -6.93 -7.14
C MET A 123 -1.59 -7.06 -7.86
N PRO A 124 -1.19 -8.28 -8.26
CA PRO A 124 0.09 -8.47 -8.93
C PRO A 124 0.22 -7.62 -10.20
N GLY A 125 1.34 -6.90 -10.32
CA GLY A 125 1.63 -6.06 -11.50
C GLY A 125 0.80 -4.78 -11.60
N SER A 126 0.09 -4.40 -10.55
CA SER A 126 -0.60 -3.13 -10.46
C SER A 126 -0.22 -2.39 -9.17
N ASP A 127 -0.38 -1.07 -9.20
CA ASP A 127 -0.18 -0.22 -8.02
C ASP A 127 -1.51 -0.07 -7.24
N GLN A 128 -2.33 -1.15 -7.18
CA GLN A 128 -3.65 -1.15 -6.57
C GLN A 128 -3.74 -2.14 -5.40
N VAL A 129 -4.48 -1.74 -4.39
CA VAL A 129 -4.88 -2.56 -3.26
C VAL A 129 -6.38 -2.86 -3.39
N SER A 130 -6.76 -4.10 -3.23
CA SER A 130 -8.13 -4.58 -3.21
C SER A 130 -8.48 -5.21 -1.86
N PHE A 131 -9.76 -5.27 -1.57
CA PHE A 131 -10.29 -5.83 -0.34
C PHE A 131 -11.12 -7.06 -0.65
N ARG A 132 -10.93 -8.12 0.15
CA ARG A 132 -11.70 -9.34 0.01
C ARG A 132 -12.42 -9.66 1.30
N VAL A 133 -13.73 -9.59 1.28
CA VAL A 133 -14.55 -10.02 2.42
C VAL A 133 -14.34 -11.53 2.67
N THR A 134 -13.89 -11.87 3.86
CA THR A 134 -13.63 -13.25 4.30
C THR A 134 -14.68 -13.77 5.25
N ASP A 135 -15.23 -12.88 6.09
CA ASP A 135 -16.26 -13.22 7.05
C ASP A 135 -17.18 -12.02 7.28
N SER A 136 -18.35 -12.28 7.87
CA SER A 136 -19.29 -11.23 8.24
C SER A 136 -20.20 -11.67 9.37
N ASN A 137 -20.46 -10.74 10.26
CA ASN A 137 -21.34 -10.91 11.41
C ASN A 137 -22.48 -9.90 11.35
N MET A 138 -23.59 -10.28 11.93
CA MET A 138 -24.70 -9.41 12.18
C MET A 138 -24.74 -9.06 13.66
N LEU A 139 -24.59 -7.78 13.96
CA LEU A 139 -24.71 -7.28 15.32
C LEU A 139 -26.17 -6.87 15.57
N SER A 140 -26.65 -7.07 16.80
CA SER A 140 -28.06 -6.94 17.16
C SER A 140 -28.67 -5.61 16.70
N SER A 141 -29.93 -5.69 16.22
CA SER A 141 -30.76 -4.51 16.03
C SER A 141 -30.91 -3.72 17.32
N GLU A 142 -31.04 -2.40 17.23
CA GLU A 142 -31.31 -1.52 18.37
C GLU A 142 -32.55 -1.96 19.19
N ASP A 143 -33.47 -2.68 18.56
CA ASP A 143 -34.70 -3.20 19.18
C ASP A 143 -34.56 -4.59 19.82
N GLY A 144 -33.39 -5.21 19.80
CA GLY A 144 -33.07 -6.45 20.52
C GLY A 144 -33.83 -7.71 20.11
N SER A 145 -34.66 -7.69 19.06
CA SER A 145 -35.79 -8.62 19.02
C SER A 145 -35.87 -9.64 17.91
N ARG A 146 -35.14 -9.59 16.83
CA ARG A 146 -35.33 -10.63 15.78
C ARG A 146 -34.06 -11.12 15.16
N LYS A 147 -33.71 -12.37 15.47
CA LYS A 147 -32.77 -13.14 14.66
C LYS A 147 -33.33 -13.30 13.26
N LEU A 148 -32.61 -12.83 12.27
CA LEU A 148 -32.98 -13.08 10.87
C LEU A 148 -32.89 -14.57 10.55
N PRO A 149 -33.85 -15.13 9.78
CA PRO A 149 -33.69 -16.48 9.24
C PRO A 149 -32.41 -16.59 8.41
N GLY A 150 -31.73 -17.72 8.48
CA GLY A 150 -30.44 -17.94 7.79
C GLY A 150 -30.49 -17.64 6.29
N MET A 151 -31.61 -17.99 5.63
CA MET A 151 -31.81 -17.70 4.20
C MET A 151 -31.77 -16.18 3.89
N ILE A 152 -32.34 -15.34 4.75
CA ILE A 152 -32.32 -13.89 4.59
C ILE A 152 -30.90 -13.36 4.79
N TRP A 153 -30.20 -13.89 5.78
CA TRP A 153 -28.80 -13.55 6.02
C TRP A 153 -27.90 -13.93 4.84
N ASP A 154 -28.08 -15.10 4.25
CA ASP A 154 -27.33 -15.52 3.08
C ASP A 154 -27.61 -14.64 1.86
N TRP A 155 -28.86 -14.21 1.68
CA TRP A 155 -29.19 -13.24 0.63
C TRP A 155 -28.51 -11.88 0.88
N ILE A 156 -28.52 -11.36 2.11
CA ILE A 156 -27.84 -10.11 2.47
C ILE A 156 -26.33 -10.22 2.14
N LYS A 157 -25.66 -11.30 2.59
CA LYS A 157 -24.25 -11.52 2.28
C LYS A 157 -23.98 -11.52 0.77
N GLY A 158 -24.88 -12.14 0.01
CA GLY A 158 -24.80 -12.17 -1.45
C GLY A 158 -24.86 -10.81 -2.13
N GLN A 159 -25.46 -9.78 -1.48
CA GLN A 159 -25.48 -8.41 -1.98
C GLN A 159 -24.31 -7.58 -1.43
N VAL A 160 -23.96 -7.76 -0.16
CA VAL A 160 -22.96 -6.94 0.54
C VAL A 160 -21.53 -7.30 0.13
N HIS A 161 -21.18 -8.59 0.18
CA HIS A 161 -19.80 -9.04 -0.03
C HIS A 161 -19.21 -8.62 -1.39
N PRO A 162 -19.92 -8.82 -2.54
CA PRO A 162 -19.38 -8.41 -3.83
C PRO A 162 -19.17 -6.89 -3.94
N ARG A 163 -20.04 -6.09 -3.30
CA ARG A 163 -19.96 -4.64 -3.36
C ARG A 163 -18.79 -4.10 -2.55
N LEU A 164 -18.57 -4.61 -1.34
CA LEU A 164 -17.40 -4.24 -0.53
C LEU A 164 -16.11 -4.76 -1.18
N SER A 165 -16.09 -5.98 -1.72
CA SER A 165 -14.92 -6.53 -2.41
C SER A 165 -14.61 -5.86 -3.75
N ALA A 166 -15.46 -5.00 -4.27
CA ALA A 166 -15.21 -4.22 -5.48
C ALA A 166 -14.45 -2.91 -5.20
N ILE A 167 -14.32 -2.53 -3.93
CA ILE A 167 -13.58 -1.32 -3.52
C ILE A 167 -12.09 -1.54 -3.76
N THR A 168 -11.43 -0.52 -4.30
CA THR A 168 -9.99 -0.52 -4.54
C THR A 168 -9.35 0.80 -4.13
N LEU A 169 -8.10 0.74 -3.70
CA LEU A 169 -7.25 1.92 -3.52
C LEU A 169 -6.21 1.94 -4.64
N ASP A 170 -6.15 3.02 -5.39
CA ASP A 170 -5.18 3.20 -6.47
C ASP A 170 -4.02 4.07 -5.98
N PHE A 171 -2.85 3.46 -5.83
CA PHE A 171 -1.60 4.12 -5.46
C PHE A 171 -0.78 4.56 -6.67
N GLY A 172 -1.22 4.27 -7.90
CA GLY A 172 -0.49 4.56 -9.13
C GLY A 172 -0.04 6.02 -9.26
N PRO A 173 -0.93 7.01 -9.07
CA PRO A 173 -0.54 8.43 -9.11
C PRO A 173 0.54 8.76 -8.09
N ALA A 174 0.36 8.40 -6.81
CA ALA A 174 1.31 8.69 -5.74
C ALA A 174 2.66 7.99 -5.96
N LEU A 175 2.66 6.74 -6.42
CA LEU A 175 3.89 6.01 -6.73
C LEU A 175 4.61 6.59 -7.95
N THR A 176 3.88 7.14 -8.92
CA THR A 176 4.48 7.83 -10.06
C THR A 176 5.22 9.09 -9.63
N GLU A 177 4.64 9.89 -8.75
CA GLU A 177 5.27 11.07 -8.18
C GLU A 177 6.49 10.68 -7.34
N LEU A 178 6.37 9.64 -6.51
CA LEU A 178 7.47 9.15 -5.70
C LEU A 178 8.63 8.59 -6.56
N ARG A 179 8.33 7.90 -7.66
CA ARG A 179 9.35 7.46 -8.63
C ARG A 179 10.09 8.65 -9.25
N SER A 180 9.37 9.72 -9.60
CA SER A 180 9.98 10.95 -10.10
C SER A 180 10.89 11.59 -9.05
N LEU A 181 10.41 11.71 -7.82
CA LEU A 181 11.19 12.25 -6.71
C LEU A 181 12.47 11.45 -6.45
N ILE A 182 12.38 10.12 -6.43
CA ILE A 182 13.53 9.24 -6.27
C ILE A 182 14.52 9.44 -7.43
N HIS A 183 14.01 9.48 -8.66
CA HIS A 183 14.86 9.72 -9.82
C HIS A 183 15.63 11.04 -9.72
N ASP A 184 14.98 12.11 -9.30
CA ASP A 184 15.59 13.45 -9.22
C ASP A 184 16.55 13.58 -8.02
N ALA A 185 16.29 12.84 -6.94
CA ALA A 185 17.15 12.82 -5.75
C ALA A 185 18.43 11.99 -5.94
N LEU A 186 18.44 11.04 -6.91
CA LEU A 186 19.62 10.24 -7.18
C LEU A 186 20.67 11.01 -7.99
N PRO A 187 21.99 10.75 -7.77
CA PRO A 187 23.06 11.42 -8.50
C PRO A 187 22.89 11.31 -10.03
N ALA A 188 23.12 12.41 -10.74
CA ALA A 188 22.88 12.49 -12.18
C ALA A 188 23.80 11.57 -13.01
N ASP A 189 24.98 11.24 -12.47
CA ASP A 189 25.97 10.33 -13.04
C ASP A 189 25.69 8.86 -12.74
N LEU A 190 24.71 8.55 -11.88
CA LEU A 190 24.30 7.17 -11.63
C LEU A 190 23.59 6.61 -12.87
N ALA A 191 24.27 5.72 -13.61
CA ALA A 191 23.75 5.13 -14.84
C ALA A 191 22.41 4.39 -14.64
N GLU A 192 22.16 3.86 -13.44
CA GLU A 192 21.01 3.04 -13.11
C GLU A 192 19.87 3.81 -12.41
N ARG A 193 19.97 5.14 -12.25
CA ARG A 193 18.99 5.92 -11.47
C ARG A 193 17.54 5.73 -11.92
N SER A 194 17.32 5.65 -13.24
CA SER A 194 15.99 5.38 -13.78
C SER A 194 15.49 3.98 -13.44
N ALA A 195 16.38 2.97 -13.52
CA ALA A 195 16.02 1.60 -13.15
C ALA A 195 15.69 1.49 -11.66
N VAL A 196 16.46 2.14 -10.80
CA VAL A 196 16.21 2.21 -9.34
C VAL A 196 14.85 2.84 -9.07
N ALA A 197 14.57 4.02 -9.63
CA ALA A 197 13.28 4.69 -9.43
C ALA A 197 12.10 3.85 -9.92
N HIS A 198 12.22 3.23 -11.10
CA HIS A 198 11.17 2.36 -11.66
C HIS A 198 11.01 1.03 -10.92
N SER A 199 12.01 0.60 -10.13
CA SER A 199 11.91 -0.61 -9.32
C SER A 199 11.00 -0.46 -8.10
N LEU A 200 10.60 0.79 -7.76
CA LEU A 200 9.67 1.03 -6.67
C LEU A 200 8.32 0.37 -6.97
N GLN A 201 7.90 -0.54 -6.12
CA GLN A 201 6.69 -1.33 -6.27
C GLN A 201 5.95 -1.48 -4.96
N LEU A 202 4.63 -1.56 -5.06
CA LEU A 202 3.75 -1.97 -3.99
C LEU A 202 3.87 -3.50 -3.79
N ARG A 203 4.26 -3.93 -2.59
CA ARG A 203 4.54 -5.35 -2.31
C ARG A 203 3.50 -6.00 -1.43
N GLY A 204 2.94 -5.27 -0.51
CA GLY A 204 1.96 -5.77 0.44
C GLY A 204 1.23 -4.64 1.13
N ALA A 205 0.14 -4.99 1.79
CA ALA A 205 -0.56 -4.09 2.69
C ALA A 205 -1.25 -4.93 3.79
N GLU A 206 -1.30 -4.39 5.01
CA GLU A 206 -1.99 -4.99 6.15
C GLU A 206 -2.64 -3.92 7.00
N ALA A 207 -3.76 -4.24 7.63
CA ALA A 207 -4.37 -3.34 8.60
C ALA A 207 -3.81 -3.61 10.00
N ARG A 208 -3.75 -2.54 10.80
CA ARG A 208 -3.43 -2.58 12.22
C ARG A 208 -4.39 -1.69 12.98
N PRO A 209 -4.58 -1.85 14.29
CA PRO A 209 -5.37 -0.91 15.05
C PRO A 209 -4.94 0.53 14.80
N GLY A 210 -5.83 1.34 14.23
CA GLY A 210 -5.60 2.76 13.94
C GLY A 210 -4.88 3.09 12.64
N ALA A 211 -4.30 2.13 11.90
CA ALA A 211 -3.54 2.39 10.68
C ALA A 211 -3.62 1.25 9.66
N MET A 212 -3.31 1.56 8.41
CA MET A 212 -2.99 0.60 7.37
C MET A 212 -1.50 0.73 7.02
N THR A 213 -0.75 -0.35 7.12
CA THR A 213 0.66 -0.38 6.69
C THR A 213 0.74 -0.87 5.26
N VAL A 214 1.35 -0.09 4.39
CA VAL A 214 1.64 -0.43 2.99
C VAL A 214 3.15 -0.69 2.87
N LEU A 215 3.52 -1.81 2.28
CA LEU A 215 4.91 -2.19 2.08
C LEU A 215 5.34 -1.86 0.65
N LEU A 216 6.24 -0.91 0.51
CA LEU A 216 6.90 -0.60 -0.74
C LEU A 216 8.25 -1.30 -0.80
N THR A 217 8.67 -1.73 -1.99
CA THR A 217 10.02 -2.25 -2.22
C THR A 217 10.71 -1.43 -3.29
N LEU A 218 11.99 -1.19 -3.07
CA LEU A 218 12.89 -0.50 -3.98
C LEU A 218 14.15 -1.35 -4.17
N GLN A 219 14.59 -1.57 -5.40
CA GLN A 219 15.84 -2.24 -5.68
C GLN A 219 16.98 -1.21 -5.69
N ALA A 220 17.82 -1.26 -4.67
CA ALA A 220 19.04 -0.46 -4.69
C ALA A 220 20.10 -1.18 -5.53
N PRO A 221 20.89 -0.42 -6.33
CA PRO A 221 22.08 -0.98 -6.93
C PRO A 221 22.99 -1.49 -5.81
N SER A 222 23.65 -2.62 -6.04
CA SER A 222 24.69 -3.07 -5.11
C SER A 222 25.72 -1.96 -5.01
N ILE A 223 25.66 -1.20 -3.94
CA ILE A 223 26.78 -0.30 -3.59
C ILE A 223 27.96 -1.26 -3.40
N PRO A 224 29.04 -1.16 -4.22
CA PRO A 224 30.21 -1.95 -3.94
C PRO A 224 30.55 -1.68 -2.49
N THR A 225 30.48 -2.71 -1.66
CA THR A 225 30.88 -2.61 -0.27
C THR A 225 32.28 -2.03 -0.36
N LEU A 226 32.43 -0.75 -0.05
CA LEU A 226 33.74 -0.17 0.16
C LEU A 226 34.38 -1.15 1.11
N ALA A 227 35.35 -1.93 0.56
CA ALA A 227 36.08 -2.92 1.34
C ALA A 227 36.38 -2.20 2.64
N THR A 228 35.82 -2.70 3.75
CA THR A 228 35.99 -2.08 5.05
C THR A 228 37.45 -1.82 5.14
N ALA A 229 37.84 -0.57 4.94
CA ALA A 229 39.23 -0.19 5.06
C ALA A 229 39.56 -0.47 6.52
N THR A 230 40.09 -1.66 6.76
CA THR A 230 40.69 -2.04 8.05
C THR A 230 42.00 -1.28 8.24
N GLY A 231 42.09 -0.10 7.65
CA GLY A 231 43.12 0.86 7.85
C GLY A 231 42.71 1.78 8.99
N ASP A 232 43.63 2.00 9.90
CA ASP A 232 43.58 3.07 10.89
C ASP A 232 43.06 4.33 10.19
N THR A 233 41.77 4.68 10.43
CA THR A 233 41.18 5.89 9.88
C THR A 233 41.79 7.06 10.64
N GLY A 234 42.93 7.54 10.14
CA GLY A 234 43.54 8.77 10.61
C GLY A 234 42.50 9.91 10.56
N PRO A 235 42.75 11.02 11.26
CA PRO A 235 41.87 12.16 11.17
C PRO A 235 41.67 12.59 9.73
N LEU A 236 40.43 12.96 9.37
CA LEU A 236 40.08 13.43 8.03
C LEU A 236 41.06 14.55 7.60
N SER A 237 41.48 14.50 6.35
CA SER A 237 42.26 15.57 5.76
C SER A 237 41.45 16.87 5.71
N SER A 238 42.13 18.01 5.62
CA SER A 238 41.43 19.30 5.48
C SER A 238 40.52 19.39 4.25
N ALA A 239 40.87 18.69 3.19
CA ALA A 239 40.05 18.63 1.98
C ALA A 239 38.77 17.77 2.18
N GLU A 240 38.90 16.64 2.88
CA GLU A 240 37.77 15.81 3.23
C GLU A 240 36.82 16.49 4.21
N LEU A 241 37.37 17.21 5.21
CA LEU A 241 36.60 18.04 6.14
C LEU A 241 35.84 19.15 5.40
N ALA A 242 36.47 19.82 4.42
CA ALA A 242 35.82 20.86 3.64
C ALA A 242 34.68 20.29 2.76
N ALA A 243 34.91 19.13 2.11
CA ALA A 243 33.87 18.44 1.33
C ALA A 243 32.72 17.96 2.22
N TRP A 244 33.00 17.48 3.41
CA TRP A 244 32.01 17.09 4.40
C TRP A 244 31.17 18.30 4.86
N ASP A 245 31.82 19.42 5.15
CA ASP A 245 31.16 20.66 5.59
C ASP A 245 30.25 21.23 4.49
N GLU A 246 30.69 21.19 3.22
CA GLU A 246 29.89 21.60 2.07
C GLU A 246 28.66 20.71 1.89
N ALA A 247 28.83 19.37 1.98
CA ALA A 247 27.72 18.42 1.90
C ALA A 247 26.73 18.62 3.06
N TRP A 248 27.24 18.91 4.25
CA TRP A 248 26.40 19.16 5.43
C TRP A 248 25.61 20.47 5.32
N GLN A 249 26.22 21.53 4.77
CA GLN A 249 25.53 22.78 4.50
C GLN A 249 24.42 22.65 3.46
N ALA A 250 24.63 21.83 2.42
CA ALA A 250 23.60 21.53 1.44
C ALA A 250 22.41 20.77 2.07
N TRP A 251 22.69 19.82 2.96
CA TRP A 251 21.70 19.09 3.72
C TRP A 251 20.88 19.98 4.66
N ASP A 252 21.57 20.86 5.38
CA ASP A 252 20.98 21.87 6.25
C ASP A 252 20.00 22.80 5.49
N ALA A 253 20.43 23.26 4.32
CA ALA A 253 19.61 24.11 3.47
C ALA A 253 18.36 23.38 2.97
N PHE A 254 18.53 22.14 2.52
CA PHE A 254 17.44 21.29 2.07
C PHE A 254 16.43 21.00 3.19
N ALA A 255 16.89 20.56 4.36
CA ALA A 255 16.03 20.24 5.49
C ALA A 255 15.28 21.49 5.98
N THR A 256 15.96 22.63 6.03
CA THR A 256 15.32 23.91 6.41
C THR A 256 14.27 24.34 5.40
N TRP A 257 14.54 24.18 4.10
CA TRP A 257 13.55 24.46 3.04
C TRP A 257 12.35 23.52 3.18
N LEU A 258 12.58 22.22 3.32
CA LEU A 258 11.53 21.21 3.48
C LEU A 258 10.60 21.51 4.66
N ILE A 259 11.15 21.82 5.83
CA ILE A 259 10.37 22.16 7.02
C ILE A 259 9.54 23.44 6.79
N LYS A 260 10.12 24.44 6.09
CA LYS A 260 9.40 25.67 5.78
C LYS A 260 8.28 25.45 4.76
N ASP A 261 8.50 24.59 3.77
CA ASP A 261 7.55 24.35 2.68
C ASP A 261 6.40 23.44 3.13
N LEU A 262 6.70 22.31 3.79
CA LEU A 262 5.70 21.38 4.31
C LEU A 262 4.80 22.00 5.37
N ALA A 263 5.34 22.89 6.20
CA ALA A 263 4.58 23.54 7.28
C ALA A 263 3.93 24.87 6.83
N ALA A 264 4.09 25.27 5.57
CA ALA A 264 3.72 26.61 5.13
C ALA A 264 2.22 26.95 5.18
N PRO A 265 1.24 26.03 4.95
CA PRO A 265 -0.16 26.46 4.98
C PRO A 265 -0.91 26.15 6.27
N ALA A 266 -0.50 25.23 7.13
CA ALA A 266 -1.42 24.64 8.09
C ALA A 266 -1.13 24.90 9.58
N ASP A 267 0.13 24.90 10.05
CA ASP A 267 0.38 24.94 11.49
C ASP A 267 1.75 25.58 11.85
N PRO A 268 1.73 26.83 12.38
CA PRO A 268 2.95 27.48 12.82
C PRO A 268 3.61 26.80 14.04
N GLU A 269 2.85 26.07 14.87
CA GLU A 269 3.38 25.37 16.03
C GLU A 269 4.16 24.14 15.59
N LEU A 270 3.60 23.33 14.67
CA LEU A 270 4.29 22.18 14.09
C LEU A 270 5.61 22.58 13.41
N ARG A 271 5.62 23.72 12.70
CA ARG A 271 6.86 24.25 12.10
C ARG A 271 7.90 24.57 13.15
N ALA A 272 7.50 25.22 14.24
CA ALA A 272 8.40 25.58 15.31
C ALA A 272 8.99 24.34 15.99
N GLU A 273 8.17 23.30 16.23
CA GLU A 273 8.61 22.02 16.79
C GLU A 273 9.57 21.29 15.86
N LEU A 274 9.27 21.19 14.56
CA LEU A 274 10.16 20.55 13.58
C LEU A 274 11.49 21.27 13.45
N LEU A 275 11.50 22.61 13.48
CA LEU A 275 12.73 23.38 13.48
C LEU A 275 13.52 23.18 14.77
N ALA A 276 12.86 23.11 15.93
CA ALA A 276 13.52 22.86 17.21
C ALA A 276 14.18 21.48 17.23
N LEU A 277 13.46 20.42 16.80
CA LEU A 277 13.99 19.06 16.66
C LEU A 277 15.19 19.00 15.70
N PHE A 278 15.10 19.70 14.57
CA PHE A 278 16.20 19.76 13.62
C PHE A 278 17.44 20.45 14.18
N MET A 279 17.24 21.52 14.94
CA MET A 279 18.34 22.23 15.62
C MET A 279 18.97 21.41 16.75
N GLU A 280 18.17 20.57 17.44
CA GLU A 280 18.66 19.69 18.51
C GLU A 280 19.44 18.49 17.94
N ALA A 281 19.02 17.98 16.76
CA ALA A 281 19.68 16.87 16.09
C ALA A 281 21.00 17.25 15.40
N ARG A 282 21.29 18.52 15.23
CA ARG A 282 22.51 19.09 14.63
C ARG A 282 23.69 19.14 15.61
#